data_5594990bef08f850363640aa0d6bee27
#
_entry.id   5594990bef08f850363640aa0d6bee27
#
_cell.length_a   1.000
_cell.length_b   1.000
_cell.length_c   1.000
_cell.angle_alpha   90.00
_cell.angle_beta   90.00
_cell.angle_gamma   90.00
#
_symmetry.space_group_name_H-M   'P 1'
#
loop_
_entity.id
_entity.type
_entity.pdbx_description
1 polymer ?
#
loop_
_entity_poly.entity_id
_entity_poly.type
_entity_poly.pdbx_seq_one_letter_code
_entity_poly.pdbx_strand_id
1 'polypeptide(L)'
;MKLCLFGTAGKVGSVLGPALERAGHAVVDGRENGPGECDVAIDFTTPDAVLPNAALALEARVPLVVGTTGFDTDELDRLARGADVPCLYAPNFALGAVLMMRFAEEASRALPRAAIVELHAETKLDAPSGTAKATAARMGESVTIHSVRLPGLVAHQEVLLGGPGE
;
A
#
# COMPACT_ATOMS: atom_id res chain seq x y z
N MET A 1 10.60 -17.78 10.07
CA MET A 1 10.93 -17.47 8.67
C MET A 1 12.09 -16.52 8.63
N LYS A 2 12.89 -16.57 7.56
CA LYS A 2 13.92 -15.58 7.23
C LYS A 2 13.34 -14.60 6.22
N LEU A 3 13.25 -13.33 6.59
CA LEU A 3 12.60 -12.28 5.80
C LEU A 3 13.65 -11.27 5.30
N CYS A 4 13.62 -10.98 4.01
CA CYS A 4 14.40 -9.90 3.42
C CYS A 4 13.56 -8.63 3.43
N LEU A 5 13.98 -7.56 4.10
CA LEU A 5 13.27 -6.28 4.15
C LEU A 5 14.03 -5.22 3.37
N PHE A 6 13.50 -4.80 2.25
CA PHE A 6 13.94 -3.61 1.53
C PHE A 6 13.32 -2.37 2.18
N GLY A 7 14.15 -1.38 2.50
CA GLY A 7 13.69 -0.12 3.12
C GLY A 7 13.71 -0.13 4.64
N THR A 8 14.58 -0.90 5.28
CA THR A 8 14.76 -1.02 6.75
C THR A 8 14.86 0.32 7.47
N ALA A 9 15.59 1.29 6.89
CA ALA A 9 15.77 2.63 7.47
C ALA A 9 14.60 3.60 7.17
N GLY A 10 13.63 3.19 6.36
CA GLY A 10 12.47 4.01 5.99
C GLY A 10 11.43 4.11 7.10
N LYS A 11 10.43 4.98 6.90
CA LYS A 11 9.34 5.21 7.85
C LYS A 11 8.60 3.92 8.25
N VAL A 12 8.32 3.05 7.30
CA VAL A 12 7.65 1.76 7.57
C VAL A 12 8.67 0.73 8.03
N GLY A 13 9.80 0.59 7.35
CA GLY A 13 10.79 -0.45 7.63
C GLY A 13 11.36 -0.38 9.04
N SER A 14 11.61 0.84 9.57
CA SER A 14 12.13 1.04 10.93
C SER A 14 11.17 0.57 12.05
N VAL A 15 9.89 0.44 11.75
CA VAL A 15 8.87 -0.10 12.67
C VAL A 15 8.61 -1.58 12.39
N LEU A 16 8.55 -1.94 11.11
CA LEU A 16 8.22 -3.29 10.66
C LEU A 16 9.32 -4.30 11.01
N GLY A 17 10.59 -3.97 10.77
CA GLY A 17 11.70 -4.87 11.06
C GLY A 17 11.69 -5.37 12.51
N PRO A 18 11.77 -4.47 13.51
CA PRO A 18 11.67 -4.88 14.92
C PRO A 18 10.37 -5.59 15.30
N ALA A 19 9.25 -5.29 14.61
CA ALA A 19 7.99 -5.99 14.86
C ALA A 19 8.03 -7.44 14.39
N LEU A 20 8.61 -7.69 13.22
CA LEU A 20 8.81 -9.04 12.68
C LEU A 20 9.77 -9.87 13.53
N GLU A 21 10.85 -9.26 14.04
CA GLU A 21 11.79 -9.92 14.95
C GLU A 21 11.10 -10.32 16.27
N ARG A 22 10.28 -9.44 16.86
CA ARG A 22 9.47 -9.77 18.04
C ARG A 22 8.46 -10.89 17.78
N ALA A 23 8.01 -11.02 16.55
CA ALA A 23 7.13 -12.12 16.12
C ALA A 23 7.89 -13.44 15.85
N GLY A 24 9.20 -13.48 16.09
CA GLY A 24 10.03 -14.68 15.96
C GLY A 24 10.57 -14.93 14.55
N HIS A 25 10.63 -13.92 13.69
CA HIS A 25 11.23 -14.00 12.37
C HIS A 25 12.68 -13.48 12.40
N ALA A 26 13.55 -14.04 11.54
CA ALA A 26 14.86 -13.46 11.26
C ALA A 26 14.69 -12.42 10.13
N VAL A 27 15.12 -11.19 10.38
CA VAL A 27 15.04 -10.11 9.39
C VAL A 27 16.44 -9.73 8.90
N VAL A 28 16.62 -9.65 7.59
CA VAL A 28 17.85 -9.19 6.94
C VAL A 28 17.59 -7.96 6.11
N ASP A 29 18.53 -7.04 6.07
CA ASP A 29 18.45 -5.85 5.21
C ASP A 29 18.63 -6.26 3.74
N GLY A 30 17.59 -5.98 2.93
CA GLY A 30 17.58 -6.35 1.52
C GLY A 30 18.61 -5.60 0.68
N ARG A 31 18.98 -4.38 1.09
CA ARG A 31 19.99 -3.58 0.39
C ARG A 31 21.41 -4.12 0.57
N GLU A 32 21.71 -4.61 1.77
CA GLU A 32 23.06 -5.09 2.11
C GLU A 32 23.25 -6.56 1.72
N ASN A 33 22.23 -7.37 1.92
CA ASN A 33 22.33 -8.82 1.83
C ASN A 33 21.60 -9.43 0.62
N GLY A 34 20.76 -8.64 -0.03
CA GLY A 34 19.86 -9.16 -1.06
C GLY A 34 18.81 -10.14 -0.52
N PRO A 35 17.89 -10.64 -1.36
CA PRO A 35 16.88 -11.59 -0.97
C PRO A 35 17.44 -13.00 -0.70
N GLY A 36 18.50 -13.40 -1.38
CA GLY A 36 19.27 -14.63 -1.15
C GLY A 36 18.42 -15.85 -0.80
N GLU A 37 18.69 -16.48 0.35
CA GLU A 37 17.98 -17.65 0.89
C GLU A 37 16.84 -17.25 1.85
N CYS A 38 16.12 -16.14 1.56
CA CYS A 38 14.99 -15.72 2.38
C CYS A 38 13.71 -16.45 1.95
N ASP A 39 12.80 -16.65 2.90
CA ASP A 39 11.50 -17.24 2.64
C ASP A 39 10.56 -16.27 1.92
N VAL A 40 10.68 -14.96 2.22
CA VAL A 40 9.89 -13.87 1.64
C VAL A 40 10.72 -12.59 1.61
N ALA A 41 10.60 -11.83 0.54
CA ALA A 41 11.07 -10.45 0.44
C ALA A 41 9.90 -9.48 0.66
N ILE A 42 10.17 -8.35 1.33
CA ILE A 42 9.18 -7.32 1.63
C ILE A 42 9.77 -5.97 1.19
N ASP A 43 9.02 -5.20 0.40
CA ASP A 43 9.44 -3.89 -0.08
C ASP A 43 8.57 -2.75 0.45
N PHE A 44 9.18 -1.85 1.23
CA PHE A 44 8.65 -0.55 1.62
C PHE A 44 9.72 0.52 1.36
N THR A 45 10.03 0.75 0.08
CA THR A 45 11.07 1.69 -0.36
C THR A 45 10.50 2.94 -1.06
N THR A 46 11.03 3.26 -2.21
CA THR A 46 10.59 4.35 -3.08
C THR A 46 10.13 3.81 -4.44
N PRO A 47 9.29 4.55 -5.19
CA PRO A 47 8.80 4.09 -6.49
C PRO A 47 9.89 3.60 -7.43
N ASP A 48 11.01 4.31 -7.48
CA ASP A 48 12.13 3.99 -8.38
C ASP A 48 12.90 2.72 -7.97
N ALA A 49 12.82 2.33 -6.69
CA ALA A 49 13.54 1.17 -6.17
C ALA A 49 12.74 -0.15 -6.29
N VAL A 50 11.41 -0.08 -6.42
CA VAL A 50 10.54 -1.28 -6.40
C VAL A 50 10.90 -2.29 -7.48
N LEU A 51 10.95 -1.88 -8.74
CA LEU A 51 11.19 -2.81 -9.84
C LEU A 51 12.59 -3.43 -9.81
N PRO A 52 13.68 -2.67 -9.52
CA PRO A 52 14.97 -3.27 -9.26
C PRO A 52 14.99 -4.29 -8.11
N ASN A 53 14.37 -3.97 -6.97
CA ASN A 53 14.28 -4.89 -5.83
C ASN A 53 13.44 -6.13 -6.16
N ALA A 54 12.33 -5.94 -6.90
CA ALA A 54 11.50 -7.03 -7.38
C ALA A 54 12.30 -7.98 -8.30
N ALA A 55 13.07 -7.45 -9.24
CA ALA A 55 13.91 -8.26 -10.11
C ALA A 55 14.86 -9.16 -9.29
N LEU A 56 15.54 -8.59 -8.28
CA LEU A 56 16.43 -9.36 -7.39
C LEU A 56 15.69 -10.49 -6.65
N ALA A 57 14.49 -10.20 -6.12
CA ALA A 57 13.69 -11.21 -5.40
C ALA A 57 13.21 -12.32 -6.34
N LEU A 58 12.73 -11.95 -7.51
CA LEU A 58 12.19 -12.89 -8.50
C LEU A 58 13.29 -13.76 -9.13
N GLU A 59 14.48 -13.19 -9.41
CA GLU A 59 15.66 -13.97 -9.85
C GLU A 59 16.10 -15.00 -8.81
N ALA A 60 16.07 -14.61 -7.52
CA ALA A 60 16.35 -15.53 -6.40
C ALA A 60 15.19 -16.51 -6.12
N ARG A 61 14.07 -16.42 -6.87
CA ARG A 61 12.83 -17.21 -6.67
C ARG A 61 12.22 -17.03 -5.28
N VAL A 62 12.38 -15.85 -4.69
CA VAL A 62 11.85 -15.51 -3.38
C VAL A 62 10.52 -14.76 -3.55
N PRO A 63 9.41 -15.25 -2.96
CA PRO A 63 8.13 -14.55 -2.95
C PRO A 63 8.25 -13.12 -2.45
N LEU A 64 7.49 -12.20 -3.06
CA LEU A 64 7.62 -10.76 -2.78
C LEU A 64 6.31 -10.14 -2.31
N VAL A 65 6.40 -9.29 -1.29
CA VAL A 65 5.32 -8.42 -0.81
C VAL A 65 5.72 -6.97 -1.02
N VAL A 66 4.95 -6.20 -1.78
CA VAL A 66 5.21 -4.79 -2.08
C VAL A 66 4.16 -3.90 -1.47
N GLY A 67 4.61 -2.96 -0.62
CA GLY A 67 3.79 -1.91 -0.02
C GLY A 67 4.10 -0.50 -0.52
N THR A 68 5.15 -0.35 -1.30
CA THR A 68 5.48 0.92 -1.97
C THR A 68 4.47 1.20 -3.07
N THR A 69 4.08 2.46 -3.25
CA THR A 69 3.12 2.89 -4.28
C THR A 69 3.77 3.87 -5.26
N GLY A 70 3.12 4.09 -6.42
CA GLY A 70 3.57 5.11 -7.38
C GLY A 70 4.58 4.61 -8.42
N PHE A 71 4.72 3.30 -8.57
CA PHE A 71 5.52 2.66 -9.62
C PHE A 71 4.62 1.96 -10.66
N ASP A 72 5.22 1.39 -11.70
CA ASP A 72 4.50 0.63 -12.74
C ASP A 72 4.09 -0.76 -12.23
N THR A 73 2.82 -0.91 -11.88
CA THR A 73 2.26 -2.17 -11.35
C THR A 73 2.09 -3.24 -12.43
N ASP A 74 1.88 -2.85 -13.68
CA ASP A 74 1.73 -3.80 -14.80
C ASP A 74 3.08 -4.45 -15.12
N GLU A 75 4.15 -3.67 -15.01
CA GLU A 75 5.51 -4.20 -15.14
C GLU A 75 5.86 -5.17 -14.01
N LEU A 76 5.45 -4.88 -12.76
CA LEU A 76 5.63 -5.82 -11.64
C LEU A 76 4.88 -7.14 -11.89
N ASP A 77 3.63 -7.08 -12.34
CA ASP A 77 2.83 -8.27 -12.67
C ASP A 77 3.49 -9.09 -13.80
N ARG A 78 3.99 -8.42 -14.84
CA ARG A 78 4.71 -9.05 -15.95
C ARG A 78 5.97 -9.77 -15.46
N LEU A 79 6.77 -9.14 -14.62
CA LEU A 79 7.99 -9.74 -14.07
C LEU A 79 7.67 -10.96 -13.20
N ALA A 80 6.69 -10.83 -12.29
CA ALA A 80 6.30 -11.92 -11.39
C ALA A 80 5.75 -13.14 -12.16
N ARG A 81 4.89 -12.92 -13.15
CA ARG A 81 4.39 -14.00 -14.03
C ARG A 81 5.51 -14.63 -14.85
N GLY A 82 6.44 -13.82 -15.38
CA GLY A 82 7.57 -14.33 -16.16
C GLY A 82 8.51 -15.22 -15.32
N ALA A 83 8.67 -14.90 -14.04
CA ALA A 83 9.47 -15.68 -13.10
C ALA A 83 8.70 -16.88 -12.49
N ASP A 84 7.38 -16.93 -12.59
CA ASP A 84 6.51 -17.90 -11.89
C ASP A 84 6.78 -17.91 -10.38
N VAL A 85 6.85 -16.72 -9.78
CA VAL A 85 7.07 -16.51 -8.35
C VAL A 85 5.93 -15.68 -7.77
N PRO A 86 5.34 -16.08 -6.62
CA PRO A 86 4.26 -15.33 -5.99
C PRO A 86 4.67 -13.89 -5.65
N CYS A 87 3.83 -12.94 -6.06
CA CYS A 87 3.99 -11.54 -5.72
C CYS A 87 2.67 -10.95 -5.24
N LEU A 88 2.69 -10.29 -4.08
CA LEU A 88 1.55 -9.55 -3.53
C LEU A 88 1.86 -8.06 -3.54
N TYR A 89 1.12 -7.30 -4.31
CA TYR A 89 1.10 -5.84 -4.19
C TYR A 89 -0.15 -5.37 -3.46
N ALA A 90 0.02 -4.55 -2.44
CA ALA A 90 -1.08 -3.87 -1.78
C ALA A 90 -0.74 -2.40 -1.51
N PRO A 91 -1.56 -1.46 -2.00
CA PRO A 91 -1.31 -0.03 -1.81
C PRO A 91 -1.60 0.44 -0.38
N ASN A 92 -2.20 -0.40 0.45
CA ASN A 92 -2.53 -0.08 1.84
C ASN A 92 -2.58 -1.33 2.71
N PHE A 93 -1.80 -1.32 3.79
CA PHE A 93 -1.74 -2.36 4.81
C PHE A 93 -2.46 -1.95 6.12
N ALA A 94 -3.03 -0.74 6.19
CA ALA A 94 -3.81 -0.32 7.35
C ALA A 94 -5.17 -1.01 7.33
N LEU A 95 -5.40 -1.93 8.27
CA LEU A 95 -6.64 -2.71 8.35
C LEU A 95 -7.89 -1.82 8.38
N GLY A 96 -7.86 -0.73 9.17
CA GLY A 96 -8.97 0.22 9.24
C GLY A 96 -9.31 0.87 7.90
N ALA A 97 -8.29 1.24 7.12
CA ALA A 97 -8.50 1.82 5.79
C ALA A 97 -9.07 0.77 4.81
N VAL A 98 -8.59 -0.47 4.86
CA VAL A 98 -9.12 -1.56 4.02
C VAL A 98 -10.57 -1.87 4.35
N LEU A 99 -10.91 -1.94 5.64
CA LEU A 99 -12.30 -2.15 6.09
C LEU A 99 -13.21 -0.99 5.68
N MET A 100 -12.76 0.24 5.90
CA MET A 100 -13.48 1.44 5.48
C MET A 100 -13.78 1.42 3.98
N MET A 101 -12.79 1.09 3.12
CA MET A 101 -12.99 0.96 1.68
C MET A 101 -14.04 -0.11 1.32
N ARG A 102 -14.01 -1.26 2.00
CA ARG A 102 -15.00 -2.35 1.78
C ARG A 102 -16.40 -1.93 2.20
N PHE A 103 -16.53 -1.28 3.36
CA PHE A 103 -17.84 -0.81 3.83
C PHE A 103 -18.39 0.31 2.95
N ALA A 104 -17.55 1.20 2.47
CA ALA A 104 -17.94 2.24 1.54
C ALA A 104 -18.43 1.66 0.20
N GLU A 105 -17.73 0.68 -0.35
CA GLU A 105 -18.13 -0.05 -1.55
C GLU A 105 -19.49 -0.74 -1.37
N GLU A 106 -19.70 -1.42 -0.26
CA GLU A 106 -20.96 -2.09 0.02
C GLU A 106 -22.12 -1.11 0.20
N ALA A 107 -21.90 -0.06 1.00
CA ALA A 107 -22.92 0.94 1.29
C ALA A 107 -23.30 1.78 0.05
N SER A 108 -22.35 2.06 -0.86
CA SER A 108 -22.61 2.82 -2.08
C SER A 108 -23.59 2.14 -3.05
N ARG A 109 -23.80 0.83 -2.92
CA ARG A 109 -24.81 0.10 -3.70
C ARG A 109 -26.24 0.46 -3.31
N ALA A 110 -26.45 0.82 -2.04
CA ALA A 110 -27.74 1.22 -1.50
C ALA A 110 -27.91 2.75 -1.48
N LEU A 111 -26.81 3.48 -1.23
CA LEU A 111 -26.77 4.94 -1.10
C LEU A 111 -25.91 5.53 -2.24
N PRO A 112 -26.54 5.85 -3.39
CA PRO A 112 -25.79 6.11 -4.63
C PRO A 112 -25.14 7.50 -4.70
N ARG A 113 -25.39 8.38 -3.71
CA ARG A 113 -24.71 9.68 -3.63
C ARG A 113 -23.61 9.63 -2.58
N ALA A 114 -22.39 9.97 -3.00
CA ALA A 114 -21.24 9.88 -2.11
C ALA A 114 -20.25 11.04 -2.32
N ALA A 115 -19.57 11.39 -1.24
CA ALA A 115 -18.41 12.25 -1.24
C ALA A 115 -17.35 11.69 -0.30
N ILE A 116 -16.09 11.98 -0.58
CA ILE A 116 -14.95 11.63 0.27
C ILE A 116 -14.28 12.90 0.72
N VAL A 117 -13.96 13.01 2.02
CA VAL A 117 -13.08 14.02 2.56
C VAL A 117 -11.81 13.33 3.05
N GLU A 118 -10.66 13.67 2.45
CA GLU A 118 -9.37 13.15 2.88
C GLU A 118 -8.49 14.25 3.43
N LEU A 119 -7.89 14.00 4.60
CA LEU A 119 -7.14 14.99 5.35
C LEU A 119 -5.73 14.45 5.62
N HIS A 120 -4.72 15.24 5.25
CA HIS A 120 -3.31 14.87 5.43
C HIS A 120 -2.48 16.07 5.87
N ALA A 121 -1.26 15.78 6.30
CA ALA A 121 -0.26 16.80 6.59
C ALA A 121 -0.02 17.69 5.38
N GLU A 122 0.28 18.98 5.63
CA GLU A 122 0.57 19.97 4.59
C GLU A 122 1.74 19.56 3.66
N THR A 123 2.64 18.72 4.15
CA THR A 123 3.79 18.20 3.40
C THR A 123 3.44 17.13 2.36
N LYS A 124 2.20 16.63 2.35
CA LYS A 124 1.75 15.66 1.35
C LYS A 124 1.45 16.36 0.02
N LEU A 125 2.25 16.04 -0.99
CA LEU A 125 2.22 16.71 -2.30
C LEU A 125 1.04 16.27 -3.18
N ASP A 126 0.71 14.97 -3.17
CA ASP A 126 -0.39 14.45 -3.98
C ASP A 126 -1.76 14.75 -3.37
N ALA A 127 -2.69 15.18 -4.20
CA ALA A 127 -4.10 15.39 -3.88
C ALA A 127 -4.95 15.05 -5.12
N PRO A 128 -6.02 14.25 -4.98
CA PRO A 128 -6.38 13.44 -3.83
C PRO A 128 -5.37 12.31 -3.54
N SER A 129 -5.40 11.81 -2.29
CA SER A 129 -4.54 10.69 -1.87
C SER A 129 -4.84 9.40 -2.64
N GLY A 130 -3.84 8.52 -2.75
CA GLY A 130 -4.02 7.21 -3.41
C GLY A 130 -5.14 6.37 -2.79
N THR A 131 -5.27 6.38 -1.45
CA THR A 131 -6.36 5.68 -0.75
C THR A 131 -7.73 6.26 -1.11
N ALA A 132 -7.87 7.59 -1.18
CA ALA A 132 -9.13 8.22 -1.55
C ALA A 132 -9.54 7.91 -3.00
N LYS A 133 -8.58 7.93 -3.93
CA LYS A 133 -8.80 7.51 -5.33
C LYS A 133 -9.22 6.04 -5.41
N ALA A 134 -8.54 5.15 -4.70
CA ALA A 134 -8.87 3.72 -4.67
C ALA A 134 -10.24 3.46 -4.03
N THR A 135 -10.63 4.23 -2.99
CA THR A 135 -11.97 4.16 -2.39
C THR A 135 -13.04 4.59 -3.39
N ALA A 136 -12.87 5.76 -4.02
CA ALA A 136 -13.81 6.28 -5.00
C ALA A 136 -14.02 5.32 -6.18
N ALA A 137 -12.94 4.73 -6.71
CA ALA A 137 -13.00 3.76 -7.81
C ALA A 137 -13.84 2.51 -7.47
N ARG A 138 -13.89 2.10 -6.20
CA ARG A 138 -14.75 0.99 -5.74
C ARG A 138 -16.20 1.38 -5.58
N MET A 139 -16.48 2.64 -5.31
CA MET A 139 -17.84 3.14 -5.05
C MET A 139 -18.58 3.54 -6.33
N GLY A 140 -17.89 3.72 -7.46
CA GLY A 140 -18.47 4.08 -8.76
C GLY A 140 -17.97 5.42 -9.32
N GLU A 141 -18.50 5.82 -10.48
CA GLU A 141 -17.92 6.88 -11.32
C GLU A 141 -18.13 8.33 -10.84
N SER A 142 -19.02 8.61 -9.88
CA SER A 142 -19.40 10.00 -9.55
C SER A 142 -19.15 10.39 -8.09
N VAL A 143 -18.04 9.93 -7.52
CA VAL A 143 -17.66 10.27 -6.15
C VAL A 143 -16.76 11.51 -6.14
N THR A 144 -17.24 12.61 -5.52
CA THR A 144 -16.43 13.82 -5.32
C THR A 144 -15.43 13.61 -4.20
N ILE A 145 -14.17 13.99 -4.42
CA ILE A 145 -13.13 13.92 -3.39
C ILE A 145 -12.69 15.32 -3.01
N HIS A 146 -12.75 15.63 -1.72
CA HIS A 146 -12.26 16.87 -1.12
C HIS A 146 -10.96 16.59 -0.38
N SER A 147 -9.90 17.31 -0.73
CA SER A 147 -8.58 17.15 -0.12
C SER A 147 -8.27 18.30 0.83
N VAL A 148 -7.98 17.99 2.08
CA VAL A 148 -7.58 18.96 3.11
C VAL A 148 -6.11 18.74 3.45
N ARG A 149 -5.33 19.83 3.52
CA ARG A 149 -3.91 19.86 3.90
C ARG A 149 -3.71 20.85 5.01
N LEU A 150 -3.36 20.40 6.22
CA LEU A 150 -3.14 21.24 7.39
C LEU A 150 -1.98 20.71 8.24
N PRO A 151 -1.26 21.60 8.96
CA PRO A 151 -0.30 21.19 9.97
C PRO A 151 -0.95 20.30 11.04
N GLY A 152 -0.23 19.31 11.53
CA GLY A 152 -0.69 18.42 12.62
C GLY A 152 -1.60 17.27 12.17
N LEU A 153 -2.10 17.27 10.95
CA LEU A 153 -2.79 16.11 10.39
C LEU A 153 -1.79 15.01 10.02
N VAL A 154 -2.22 13.77 10.10
CA VAL A 154 -1.41 12.61 9.67
C VAL A 154 -2.00 12.02 8.39
N ALA A 155 -3.08 11.24 8.52
CA ALA A 155 -3.81 10.64 7.42
C ALA A 155 -5.21 10.25 7.93
N HIS A 156 -6.25 10.88 7.41
CA HIS A 156 -7.64 10.59 7.74
C HIS A 156 -8.46 10.54 6.46
N GLN A 157 -9.53 9.76 6.48
CA GLN A 157 -10.50 9.73 5.40
C GLN A 157 -11.89 9.51 5.98
N GLU A 158 -12.83 10.30 5.51
CA GLU A 158 -14.26 10.17 5.79
C GLU A 158 -14.99 9.90 4.48
N VAL A 159 -15.96 8.99 4.52
CA VAL A 159 -16.86 8.70 3.40
C VAL A 159 -18.26 9.10 3.81
N LEU A 160 -18.83 10.03 3.09
CA LEU A 160 -20.18 10.52 3.25
C LEU A 160 -21.06 9.83 2.21
N LEU A 161 -22.17 9.26 2.65
CA LEU A 161 -23.11 8.57 1.81
C LEU A 161 -24.51 9.16 2.03
N GLY A 162 -25.33 9.23 1.00
CA GLY A 162 -26.67 9.79 1.10
C GLY A 162 -27.62 9.16 0.08
N GLY A 163 -28.88 9.12 0.47
CA GLY A 163 -30.02 8.70 -0.34
C GLY A 163 -31.23 9.61 -0.15
N PRO A 164 -32.35 9.37 -0.86
CA PRO A 164 -33.58 10.13 -0.67
C PRO A 164 -34.12 9.97 0.75
N GLY A 165 -34.03 11.07 1.55
CA GLY A 165 -34.54 11.10 2.93
C GLY A 165 -33.53 10.70 4.01
N GLU A 166 -32.28 10.44 3.66
CA GLU A 166 -31.19 10.10 4.58
C GLU A 166 -29.83 10.54 4.04
#